data_e3e176ad92d224f807ebdc0d3b61a056
#
_entry.id   e3e176ad92d224f807ebdc0d3b61a056
#
_cell.length_a   1.000
_cell.length_b   1.000
_cell.length_c   1.000
_cell.angle_alpha   90.00
_cell.angle_beta   90.00
_cell.angle_gamma   90.00
#
_symmetry.space_group_name_H-M   'P 1'
#
loop_
_entity.id
_entity.type
_entity.pdbx_description
1 polymer ?
#
loop_
_entity_poly.entity_id
_entity_poly.type
_entity_poly.pdbx_seq_one_letter_code
_entity_poly.pdbx_strand_id
1 'polypeptide(L)'
;MKNLVEVKDIKKNYGKNEAVKGISFTIKEDEILGLLGPNGCGKTTTIGMLLGLLKPSSGEIFINGQKLDENRIEILEQINFISPYIELPKKLTVNQNLIVYGKLYKIKNIDQRIEFLSEKLRLNDLLNKITGELSSGQKNRVSLAKALINEPKVLFLDEPTASLDPEVGDFVRTFLENYKKEKKISILLASHNMNEVT
;
A
#
# COMPACT_ATOMS: atom_id res chain seq x y z
N MET A 1 0.31 -20.67 -10.72
CA MET A 1 -0.08 -19.37 -10.15
C MET A 1 0.18 -18.30 -11.20
N LYS A 2 -0.78 -17.41 -11.39
CA LYS A 2 -0.68 -16.32 -12.37
C LYS A 2 0.20 -15.19 -11.82
N ASN A 3 1.01 -14.56 -12.68
CA ASN A 3 1.72 -13.35 -12.29
C ASN A 3 0.70 -12.20 -12.20
N LEU A 4 0.61 -11.59 -11.02
CA LEU A 4 -0.29 -10.46 -10.77
C LEU A 4 0.39 -9.12 -11.05
N VAL A 5 1.70 -9.02 -10.73
CA VAL A 5 2.55 -7.89 -11.09
C VAL A 5 3.75 -8.41 -11.87
N GLU A 6 4.08 -7.79 -12.98
CA GLU A 6 5.31 -8.05 -13.74
C GLU A 6 6.04 -6.74 -13.97
N VAL A 7 7.27 -6.70 -13.57
CA VAL A 7 8.20 -5.57 -13.73
C VAL A 7 9.33 -6.01 -14.62
N LYS A 8 9.55 -5.28 -15.73
CA LYS A 8 10.53 -5.63 -16.76
C LYS A 8 11.53 -4.50 -16.95
N ASP A 9 12.75 -4.69 -16.47
CA ASP A 9 13.90 -3.79 -16.60
C ASP A 9 13.58 -2.31 -16.37
N ILE A 10 12.80 -2.01 -15.29
CA ILE A 10 12.43 -0.62 -15.01
C ILE A 10 13.64 0.16 -14.48
N LYS A 11 13.84 1.34 -15.06
CA LYS A 11 14.87 2.30 -14.65
C LYS A 11 14.26 3.64 -14.29
N LYS A 12 14.89 4.36 -13.39
CA LYS A 12 14.50 5.74 -13.09
C LYS A 12 15.74 6.61 -12.92
N ASN A 13 15.84 7.61 -13.79
CA ASN A 13 16.90 8.59 -13.77
C ASN A 13 16.34 9.96 -13.41
N TYR A 14 17.04 10.69 -12.54
CA TYR A 14 16.81 12.09 -12.25
C TYR A 14 18.06 12.87 -12.68
N GLY A 15 18.05 13.38 -13.92
CA GLY A 15 19.23 13.94 -14.55
C GLY A 15 20.33 12.88 -14.68
N LYS A 16 21.48 13.12 -14.02
CA LYS A 16 22.61 12.17 -14.00
C LYS A 16 22.52 11.10 -12.90
N ASN A 17 21.56 11.22 -12.01
CA ASN A 17 21.41 10.27 -10.89
C ASN A 17 20.48 9.12 -11.28
N GLU A 18 21.01 7.89 -11.31
CA GLU A 18 20.23 6.67 -11.50
C GLU A 18 19.65 6.20 -10.17
N ALA A 19 18.40 6.54 -9.88
CA ALA A 19 17.71 6.14 -8.66
C ALA A 19 17.30 4.66 -8.68
N VAL A 20 16.97 4.12 -9.87
CA VAL A 20 16.69 2.69 -10.10
C VAL A 20 17.42 2.27 -11.35
N LYS A 21 18.29 1.25 -11.24
CA LYS A 21 19.29 0.87 -12.25
C LYS A 21 18.90 -0.30 -13.16
N GLY A 22 17.62 -0.56 -13.29
CA GLY A 22 17.12 -1.71 -14.03
C GLY A 22 16.83 -2.89 -13.11
N ILE A 23 15.59 -3.01 -12.71
CA ILE A 23 15.11 -4.12 -11.88
C ILE A 23 13.97 -4.85 -12.58
N SER A 24 13.97 -6.17 -12.43
CA SER A 24 12.92 -7.04 -12.93
C SER A 24 12.50 -7.99 -11.83
N PHE A 25 11.19 -8.12 -11.62
CA PHE A 25 10.63 -9.09 -10.70
C PHE A 25 9.16 -9.35 -11.02
N THR A 26 8.61 -10.38 -10.42
CA THR A 26 7.19 -10.72 -10.51
C THR A 26 6.61 -10.89 -9.12
N ILE A 27 5.32 -10.59 -8.97
CA ILE A 27 4.53 -10.95 -7.79
C ILE A 27 3.40 -11.84 -8.27
N LYS A 28 3.34 -13.05 -7.74
CA LYS A 28 2.25 -13.98 -8.04
C LYS A 28 1.01 -13.66 -7.23
N GLU A 29 -0.12 -14.22 -7.65
CA GLU A 29 -1.33 -14.19 -6.83
C GLU A 29 -1.06 -14.83 -5.46
N ASP A 30 -1.59 -14.20 -4.39
CA ASP A 30 -1.44 -14.66 -3.01
C ASP A 30 0.02 -14.75 -2.52
N GLU A 31 0.89 -13.87 -2.99
CA GLU A 31 2.30 -13.80 -2.62
C GLU A 31 2.62 -12.55 -1.80
N ILE A 32 3.57 -12.68 -0.86
CA ILE A 32 4.26 -11.54 -0.25
C ILE A 32 5.66 -11.49 -0.84
N LEU A 33 6.00 -10.38 -1.48
CA LEU A 33 7.33 -10.11 -2.00
C LEU A 33 7.99 -8.99 -1.19
N GLY A 34 9.17 -9.25 -0.64
CA GLY A 34 9.99 -8.25 0.05
C GLY A 34 10.90 -7.49 -0.91
N LEU A 35 10.84 -6.17 -0.91
CA LEU A 35 11.80 -5.28 -1.56
C LEU A 35 12.74 -4.71 -0.49
N LEU A 36 13.85 -5.39 -0.26
CA LEU A 36 14.79 -5.06 0.81
C LEU A 36 15.95 -4.20 0.31
N GLY A 37 16.42 -3.30 1.15
CA GLY A 37 17.60 -2.50 0.85
C GLY A 37 17.75 -1.29 1.75
N PRO A 38 18.96 -0.68 1.80
CA PRO A 38 19.21 0.51 2.62
C PRO A 38 18.38 1.71 2.15
N ASN A 39 18.34 2.74 3.00
CA ASN A 39 17.69 4.00 2.61
C ASN A 39 18.40 4.62 1.39
N GLY A 40 17.61 5.16 0.47
CA GLY A 40 18.11 5.75 -0.77
C GLY A 40 18.40 4.77 -1.92
N CYS A 41 18.22 3.45 -1.74
CA CYS A 41 18.45 2.46 -2.81
C CYS A 41 17.33 2.40 -3.88
N GLY A 42 16.29 3.24 -3.79
CA GLY A 42 15.24 3.33 -4.80
C GLY A 42 13.94 2.60 -4.48
N LYS A 43 13.72 2.07 -3.27
CA LYS A 43 12.49 1.37 -2.86
C LYS A 43 11.23 2.23 -3.08
N THR A 44 11.18 3.41 -2.46
CA THR A 44 10.05 4.35 -2.61
C THR A 44 9.87 4.81 -4.06
N THR A 45 10.97 4.99 -4.80
CA THR A 45 10.92 5.31 -6.24
C THR A 45 10.29 4.17 -7.03
N THR A 46 10.65 2.94 -6.72
CA THR A 46 10.06 1.74 -7.34
C THR A 46 8.57 1.66 -7.05
N ILE A 47 8.16 1.80 -5.78
CA ILE A 47 6.73 1.85 -5.42
C ILE A 47 6.02 2.99 -6.15
N GLY A 48 6.62 4.18 -6.21
CA GLY A 48 6.05 5.31 -6.96
C GLY A 48 5.83 5.03 -8.45
N MET A 49 6.71 4.23 -9.07
CA MET A 49 6.53 3.77 -10.45
C MET A 49 5.40 2.73 -10.56
N LEU A 50 5.30 1.78 -9.63
CA LEU A 50 4.21 0.78 -9.59
C LEU A 50 2.84 1.41 -9.37
N LEU A 51 2.77 2.52 -8.64
CA LEU A 51 1.56 3.31 -8.44
C LEU A 51 1.23 4.25 -9.61
N GLY A 52 2.06 4.29 -10.65
CA GLY A 52 1.91 5.24 -11.75
C GLY A 52 2.06 6.71 -11.34
N LEU A 53 2.61 6.99 -10.16
CA LEU A 53 2.93 8.35 -9.69
C LEU A 53 4.20 8.87 -10.35
N LEU A 54 5.12 7.97 -10.69
CA LEU A 54 6.36 8.25 -11.38
C LEU A 54 6.41 7.43 -12.68
N LYS A 55 6.69 8.08 -13.79
CA LYS A 55 6.94 7.37 -15.05
C LYS A 55 8.36 6.78 -15.02
N PRO A 56 8.54 5.48 -15.32
CA PRO A 56 9.87 4.91 -15.55
C PRO A 56 10.61 5.65 -16.67
N SER A 57 11.94 5.75 -16.57
CA SER A 57 12.79 6.25 -17.66
C SER A 57 12.92 5.20 -18.79
N SER A 58 12.86 3.92 -18.44
CA SER A 58 12.76 2.78 -19.37
C SER A 58 12.17 1.58 -18.65
N GLY A 59 11.81 0.53 -19.41
CA GLY A 59 11.19 -0.68 -18.90
C GLY A 59 9.66 -0.58 -18.85
N GLU A 60 9.02 -1.67 -18.42
CA GLU A 60 7.56 -1.80 -18.46
C GLU A 60 7.03 -2.41 -17.17
N ILE A 61 5.82 -2.02 -16.79
CA ILE A 61 5.09 -2.52 -15.64
C ILE A 61 3.74 -3.04 -16.11
N PHE A 62 3.42 -4.28 -15.71
CA PHE A 62 2.12 -4.89 -15.95
C PHE A 62 1.50 -5.28 -14.61
N ILE A 63 0.22 -4.99 -14.44
CA ILE A 63 -0.57 -5.38 -13.27
C ILE A 63 -1.83 -6.09 -13.77
N ASN A 64 -2.06 -7.30 -13.29
CA ASN A 64 -3.14 -8.19 -13.74
C ASN A 64 -3.18 -8.38 -15.26
N GLY A 65 -2.00 -8.46 -15.90
CA GLY A 65 -1.84 -8.62 -17.35
C GLY A 65 -2.05 -7.36 -18.18
N GLN A 66 -2.36 -6.22 -17.55
CA GLN A 66 -2.57 -4.94 -18.20
C GLN A 66 -1.33 -4.04 -18.04
N LYS A 67 -0.91 -3.38 -19.10
CA LYS A 67 0.21 -2.43 -19.06
C LYS A 67 -0.22 -1.16 -18.34
N LEU A 68 0.57 -0.74 -17.34
CA LEU A 68 0.22 0.36 -16.43
C LEU A 68 0.03 1.70 -17.17
N ASP A 69 0.89 2.02 -18.13
CA ASP A 69 0.81 3.28 -18.88
C ASP A 69 -0.46 3.38 -19.74
N GLU A 70 -1.02 2.26 -20.18
CA GLU A 70 -2.17 2.21 -21.09
C GLU A 70 -3.51 2.09 -20.35
N ASN A 71 -3.51 1.42 -19.17
CA ASN A 71 -4.73 1.06 -18.44
C ASN A 71 -4.71 1.61 -17.00
N ARG A 72 -4.13 2.80 -16.82
CA ARG A 72 -3.81 3.34 -15.49
C ARG A 72 -5.02 3.41 -14.55
N ILE A 73 -6.17 3.90 -15.00
CA ILE A 73 -7.35 4.08 -14.14
C ILE A 73 -7.87 2.73 -13.64
N GLU A 74 -8.04 1.76 -14.55
CA GLU A 74 -8.53 0.41 -14.21
C GLU A 74 -7.57 -0.33 -13.26
N ILE A 75 -6.27 -0.13 -13.43
CA ILE A 75 -5.23 -0.71 -12.57
C ILE A 75 -5.28 -0.07 -11.18
N LEU A 76 -5.38 1.26 -11.09
CA LEU A 76 -5.41 1.97 -9.82
C LEU A 76 -6.65 1.63 -8.97
N GLU A 77 -7.76 1.24 -9.58
CA GLU A 77 -8.93 0.72 -8.86
C GLU A 77 -8.65 -0.64 -8.18
N GLN A 78 -7.65 -1.41 -8.64
CA GLN A 78 -7.32 -2.75 -8.16
C GLN A 78 -6.13 -2.79 -7.19
N ILE A 79 -5.46 -1.67 -6.99
CA ILE A 79 -4.28 -1.58 -6.10
C ILE A 79 -4.50 -0.52 -5.03
N ASN A 80 -3.72 -0.59 -3.98
CA ASN A 80 -3.64 0.49 -2.99
C ASN A 80 -2.25 0.46 -2.32
N PHE A 81 -1.99 1.46 -1.47
CA PHE A 81 -0.69 1.55 -0.84
C PHE A 81 -0.72 2.27 0.51
N ILE A 82 0.34 2.01 1.29
CA ILE A 82 0.67 2.73 2.52
C ILE A 82 2.11 3.22 2.40
N SER A 83 2.33 4.45 2.83
CA SER A 83 3.65 5.04 2.96
C SER A 83 3.64 5.99 4.15
N PRO A 84 4.71 6.07 4.95
CA PRO A 84 4.82 6.98 6.07
C PRO A 84 4.84 8.46 5.64
N TYR A 85 5.08 8.71 4.36
CA TYR A 85 5.15 10.06 3.80
C TYR A 85 3.80 10.61 3.33
N ILE A 86 2.74 9.81 3.35
CA ILE A 86 1.41 10.22 2.90
C ILE A 86 0.44 10.19 4.06
N GLU A 87 0.05 11.38 4.46
CA GLU A 87 -0.90 11.57 5.54
C GLU A 87 -2.34 11.73 5.02
N LEU A 88 -3.28 11.29 5.83
CA LEU A 88 -4.70 11.56 5.61
C LEU A 88 -5.02 13.03 5.94
N PRO A 89 -6.08 13.61 5.32
CA PRO A 89 -6.57 14.94 5.67
C PRO A 89 -6.79 15.11 7.18
N LYS A 90 -5.94 15.94 7.81
CA LYS A 90 -5.85 16.07 9.26
C LYS A 90 -7.09 16.69 9.92
N LYS A 91 -7.87 17.49 9.16
CA LYS A 91 -9.05 18.22 9.65
C LYS A 91 -10.34 17.38 9.60
N LEU A 92 -10.33 16.26 8.93
CA LEU A 92 -11.46 15.34 8.83
C LEU A 92 -11.41 14.32 9.97
N THR A 93 -12.59 13.81 10.36
CA THR A 93 -12.67 12.64 11.23
C THR A 93 -12.19 11.39 10.49
N VAL A 94 -11.87 10.33 11.23
CA VAL A 94 -11.53 9.02 10.65
C VAL A 94 -12.64 8.55 9.71
N ASN A 95 -13.89 8.59 10.16
CA ASN A 95 -15.05 8.19 9.37
C ASN A 95 -15.18 9.00 8.08
N GLN A 96 -15.06 10.34 8.18
CA GLN A 96 -15.11 11.21 6.99
C GLN A 96 -14.00 10.88 5.99
N ASN A 97 -12.78 10.63 6.46
CA ASN A 97 -11.69 10.19 5.60
C ASN A 97 -12.04 8.89 4.87
N LEU A 98 -12.49 7.87 5.59
CA LEU A 98 -12.84 6.58 5.00
C LEU A 98 -13.99 6.70 3.99
N ILE A 99 -15.02 7.51 4.28
CA ILE A 99 -16.12 7.81 3.35
C ILE A 99 -15.59 8.46 2.07
N VAL A 100 -14.71 9.46 2.18
CA VAL A 100 -14.12 10.13 1.00
C VAL A 100 -13.39 9.12 0.11
N TYR A 101 -12.51 8.32 0.69
CA TYR A 101 -11.78 7.30 -0.09
C TYR A 101 -12.72 6.23 -0.65
N GLY A 102 -13.68 5.75 0.12
CA GLY A 102 -14.66 4.80 -0.37
C GLY A 102 -15.47 5.33 -1.57
N LYS A 103 -15.86 6.61 -1.55
CA LYS A 103 -16.53 7.26 -2.69
C LYS A 103 -15.60 7.40 -3.90
N LEU A 104 -14.32 7.74 -3.70
CA LEU A 104 -13.33 7.81 -4.78
C LEU A 104 -13.17 6.47 -5.50
N TYR A 105 -13.20 5.37 -4.75
CA TYR A 105 -13.16 4.01 -5.29
C TYR A 105 -14.54 3.44 -5.67
N LYS A 106 -15.61 4.24 -5.61
CA LYS A 106 -16.99 3.86 -5.99
C LYS A 106 -17.53 2.65 -5.22
N ILE A 107 -17.16 2.53 -3.93
CA ILE A 107 -17.62 1.43 -3.07
C ILE A 107 -19.13 1.57 -2.82
N LYS A 108 -19.91 0.55 -3.20
CA LYS A 108 -21.38 0.58 -3.12
C LYS A 108 -21.89 0.58 -1.67
N ASN A 109 -21.35 -0.29 -0.82
CA ASN A 109 -21.77 -0.49 0.57
C ASN A 109 -20.71 0.06 1.52
N ILE A 110 -20.47 1.37 1.44
CA ILE A 110 -19.35 2.03 2.12
C ILE A 110 -19.44 1.89 3.65
N ASP A 111 -20.64 2.02 4.23
CA ASP A 111 -20.82 1.94 5.67
C ASP A 111 -20.50 0.56 6.21
N GLN A 112 -20.99 -0.50 5.56
CA GLN A 112 -20.64 -1.89 5.91
C GLN A 112 -19.14 -2.16 5.76
N ARG A 113 -18.51 -1.55 4.74
CA ARG A 113 -17.06 -1.69 4.53
C ARG A 113 -16.27 -1.00 5.62
N ILE A 114 -16.68 0.19 6.04
CA ILE A 114 -16.07 0.93 7.16
C ILE A 114 -16.25 0.15 8.46
N GLU A 115 -17.44 -0.35 8.75
CA GLU A 115 -17.74 -1.15 9.93
C GLU A 115 -16.81 -2.37 10.00
N PHE A 116 -16.73 -3.18 8.94
CA PHE A 116 -15.84 -4.34 8.85
C PHE A 116 -14.37 -3.98 9.14
N LEU A 117 -13.85 -2.91 8.48
CA LEU A 117 -12.46 -2.49 8.67
C LEU A 117 -12.23 -1.93 10.07
N SER A 118 -13.22 -1.24 10.64
CA SER A 118 -13.14 -0.65 11.97
C SER A 118 -13.08 -1.71 13.07
N GLU A 119 -13.83 -2.78 12.92
CA GLU A 119 -13.76 -3.93 13.83
C GLU A 119 -12.39 -4.61 13.73
N LYS A 120 -11.95 -4.97 12.51
CA LYS A 120 -10.69 -5.67 12.27
C LYS A 120 -9.46 -4.87 12.72
N LEU A 121 -9.49 -3.54 12.58
CA LEU A 121 -8.37 -2.63 12.89
C LEU A 121 -8.53 -1.90 14.22
N ARG A 122 -9.56 -2.23 15.01
CA ARG A 122 -9.87 -1.61 16.32
C ARG A 122 -9.99 -0.09 16.21
N LEU A 123 -10.84 0.40 15.28
CA LEU A 123 -11.03 1.81 15.02
C LEU A 123 -12.37 2.36 15.54
N ASN A 124 -13.25 1.53 16.12
CA ASN A 124 -14.61 1.92 16.51
C ASN A 124 -14.62 3.18 17.37
N ASP A 125 -13.77 3.26 18.39
CA ASP A 125 -13.66 4.42 19.29
C ASP A 125 -12.94 5.62 18.65
N LEU A 126 -12.42 5.46 17.43
CA LEU A 126 -11.67 6.49 16.71
C LEU A 126 -12.47 7.13 15.58
N LEU A 127 -13.57 6.52 15.12
CA LEU A 127 -14.31 6.94 13.93
C LEU A 127 -14.70 8.43 13.97
N ASN A 128 -15.07 8.94 15.14
CA ASN A 128 -15.49 10.33 15.32
C ASN A 128 -14.34 11.28 15.72
N LYS A 129 -13.11 10.77 15.91
CA LYS A 129 -11.94 11.60 16.23
C LYS A 129 -11.37 12.24 14.98
N ILE A 130 -10.87 13.45 15.14
CA ILE A 130 -10.13 14.17 14.09
C ILE A 130 -8.80 13.45 13.83
N THR A 131 -8.53 13.13 12.58
CA THR A 131 -7.35 12.33 12.18
C THR A 131 -6.03 12.99 12.62
N GLY A 132 -5.98 14.33 12.67
CA GLY A 132 -4.80 15.06 13.14
C GLY A 132 -4.42 14.82 14.60
N GLU A 133 -5.39 14.44 15.45
CA GLU A 133 -5.23 14.26 16.90
C GLU A 133 -4.84 12.83 17.28
N LEU A 134 -4.77 11.91 16.32
CA LEU A 134 -4.44 10.52 16.55
C LEU A 134 -2.95 10.32 16.83
N SER A 135 -2.62 9.33 17.67
CA SER A 135 -1.24 8.84 17.83
C SER A 135 -0.69 8.23 16.54
N SER A 136 0.63 8.03 16.45
CA SER A 136 1.27 7.38 15.29
C SER A 136 0.70 6.01 14.99
N GLY A 137 0.54 5.16 16.00
CA GLY A 137 -0.06 3.83 15.85
C GLY A 137 -1.53 3.87 15.45
N GLN A 138 -2.31 4.83 15.96
CA GLN A 138 -3.70 5.03 15.54
C GLN A 138 -3.77 5.49 14.08
N LYS A 139 -2.93 6.46 13.68
CA LYS A 139 -2.83 6.92 12.27
C LYS A 139 -2.45 5.79 11.33
N ASN A 140 -1.53 4.91 11.74
CA ASN A 140 -1.13 3.77 10.93
C ASN A 140 -2.31 2.81 10.70
N ARG A 141 -3.07 2.47 11.74
CA ARG A 141 -4.27 1.62 11.60
C ARG A 141 -5.34 2.24 10.71
N VAL A 142 -5.55 3.56 10.78
CA VAL A 142 -6.46 4.28 9.89
C VAL A 142 -5.94 4.28 8.44
N SER A 143 -4.64 4.42 8.24
CA SER A 143 -4.00 4.32 6.91
C SER A 143 -4.16 2.94 6.32
N LEU A 144 -4.07 1.88 7.14
CA LEU A 144 -4.40 0.51 6.74
C LEU A 144 -5.85 0.37 6.31
N ALA A 145 -6.81 0.89 7.10
CA ALA A 145 -8.22 0.87 6.72
C ALA A 145 -8.46 1.56 5.37
N LYS A 146 -7.87 2.74 5.18
CA LYS A 146 -7.91 3.47 3.90
C LYS A 146 -7.33 2.64 2.75
N ALA A 147 -6.18 1.99 2.97
CA ALA A 147 -5.52 1.22 1.93
C ALA A 147 -6.24 -0.09 1.58
N LEU A 148 -7.13 -0.55 2.45
CA LEU A 148 -7.94 -1.75 2.23
C LEU A 148 -9.38 -1.44 1.82
N ILE A 149 -9.77 -0.16 1.73
CA ILE A 149 -11.14 0.26 1.50
C ILE A 149 -11.72 -0.30 0.19
N ASN A 150 -10.90 -0.36 -0.87
CA ASN A 150 -11.26 -0.82 -2.21
C ASN A 150 -11.04 -2.32 -2.44
N GLU A 151 -10.73 -3.11 -1.40
CA GLU A 151 -10.39 -4.54 -1.53
C GLU A 151 -9.32 -4.79 -2.61
N PRO A 152 -8.14 -4.19 -2.48
CA PRO A 152 -7.14 -4.25 -3.54
C PRO A 152 -6.66 -5.69 -3.79
N LYS A 153 -6.35 -6.01 -5.04
CA LYS A 153 -5.67 -7.27 -5.39
C LYS A 153 -4.20 -7.23 -5.01
N VAL A 154 -3.59 -6.06 -5.11
CA VAL A 154 -2.20 -5.82 -4.70
C VAL A 154 -2.14 -4.66 -3.73
N LEU A 155 -1.45 -4.86 -2.62
CA LEU A 155 -1.17 -3.84 -1.63
C LEU A 155 0.35 -3.55 -1.62
N PHE A 156 0.70 -2.29 -1.84
CA PHE A 156 2.09 -1.83 -1.75
C PHE A 156 2.32 -1.18 -0.39
N LEU A 157 3.33 -1.67 0.34
CA LEU A 157 3.67 -1.20 1.68
C LEU A 157 5.08 -0.63 1.66
N ASP A 158 5.23 0.65 1.92
CA ASP A 158 6.52 1.33 2.06
C ASP A 158 6.77 1.58 3.54
N GLU A 159 7.67 0.80 4.15
CA GLU A 159 8.03 0.90 5.57
C GLU A 159 6.81 0.91 6.52
N PRO A 160 5.88 -0.06 6.44
CA PRO A 160 4.56 0.03 7.09
C PRO A 160 4.60 0.01 8.62
N THR A 161 5.69 -0.47 9.21
CA THR A 161 5.89 -0.54 10.67
C THR A 161 6.98 0.40 11.16
N ALA A 162 7.60 1.19 10.28
CA ALA A 162 8.62 2.14 10.65
C ALA A 162 8.09 3.15 11.68
N SER A 163 8.87 3.38 12.72
CA SER A 163 8.51 4.31 13.81
C SER A 163 7.26 3.95 14.62
N LEU A 164 6.84 2.69 14.59
CA LEU A 164 5.79 2.16 15.45
C LEU A 164 6.42 1.48 16.68
N ASP A 165 5.69 1.54 17.78
CA ASP A 165 6.02 0.71 18.94
C ASP A 165 5.96 -0.78 18.58
N PRO A 166 6.78 -1.64 19.18
CA PRO A 166 6.83 -3.07 18.86
C PRO A 166 5.46 -3.76 18.88
N GLU A 167 4.63 -3.46 19.89
CA GLU A 167 3.27 -4.03 20.01
C GLU A 167 2.37 -3.66 18.84
N VAL A 168 2.41 -2.40 18.41
CA VAL A 168 1.64 -1.93 17.25
C VAL A 168 2.18 -2.53 15.96
N GLY A 169 3.50 -2.64 15.83
CA GLY A 169 4.14 -3.30 14.69
C GLY A 169 3.73 -4.77 14.56
N ASP A 170 3.72 -5.51 15.68
CA ASP A 170 3.28 -6.92 15.73
C ASP A 170 1.79 -7.07 15.36
N PHE A 171 0.95 -6.16 15.87
CA PHE A 171 -0.46 -6.13 15.48
C PHE A 171 -0.63 -5.94 13.99
N VAL A 172 0.09 -4.99 13.37
CA VAL A 172 0.03 -4.69 11.93
C VAL A 172 0.47 -5.90 11.11
N ARG A 173 1.59 -6.54 11.46
CA ARG A 173 2.09 -7.76 10.78
C ARG A 173 1.07 -8.88 10.84
N THR A 174 0.63 -9.24 12.04
CA THR A 174 -0.37 -10.31 12.25
C THR A 174 -1.67 -10.01 11.50
N PHE A 175 -2.12 -8.77 11.51
CA PHE A 175 -3.30 -8.35 10.76
C PHE A 175 -3.13 -8.57 9.26
N LEU A 176 -2.01 -8.10 8.69
CA LEU A 176 -1.73 -8.22 7.24
C LEU A 176 -1.63 -9.68 6.80
N GLU A 177 -0.98 -10.54 7.58
CA GLU A 177 -0.90 -11.98 7.30
C GLU A 177 -2.28 -12.64 7.29
N ASN A 178 -3.10 -12.36 8.31
CA ASN A 178 -4.45 -12.91 8.39
C ASN A 178 -5.36 -12.39 7.27
N TYR A 179 -5.29 -11.09 6.99
CA TYR A 179 -6.06 -10.47 5.92
C TYR A 179 -5.66 -11.02 4.54
N LYS A 180 -4.34 -11.21 4.31
CA LYS A 180 -3.81 -11.83 3.10
C LYS A 180 -4.36 -13.24 2.92
N LYS A 181 -4.35 -14.09 3.97
CA LYS A 181 -4.88 -15.46 3.93
C LYS A 181 -6.39 -15.47 3.67
N GLU A 182 -7.14 -14.55 4.28
CA GLU A 182 -8.60 -14.46 4.15
C GLU A 182 -9.02 -13.97 2.75
N LYS A 183 -8.36 -12.93 2.24
CA LYS A 183 -8.75 -12.22 1.00
C LYS A 183 -7.91 -12.57 -0.22
N LYS A 184 -6.86 -13.39 -0.05
CA LYS A 184 -5.92 -13.80 -1.11
C LYS A 184 -5.32 -12.61 -1.88
N ILE A 185 -4.98 -11.55 -1.16
CA ILE A 185 -4.30 -10.39 -1.74
C ILE A 185 -2.80 -10.67 -1.87
N SER A 186 -2.16 -10.02 -2.83
CA SER A 186 -0.70 -10.01 -2.94
C SER A 186 -0.14 -8.74 -2.32
N ILE A 187 1.05 -8.84 -1.73
CA ILE A 187 1.67 -7.72 -1.00
C ILE A 187 3.09 -7.52 -1.52
N LEU A 188 3.45 -6.30 -1.86
CA LEU A 188 4.85 -5.86 -1.96
C LEU A 188 5.20 -5.08 -0.70
N LEU A 189 6.15 -5.58 0.05
CA LEU A 189 6.64 -4.94 1.27
C LEU A 189 8.04 -4.37 1.02
N ALA A 190 8.18 -3.05 1.01
CA ALA A 190 9.48 -2.39 1.01
C ALA A 190 9.92 -2.09 2.43
N SER A 191 11.11 -2.57 2.82
CA SER A 191 11.69 -2.31 4.12
C SER A 191 13.21 -2.27 4.06
N HIS A 192 13.81 -1.60 5.06
CA HIS A 192 15.23 -1.70 5.35
C HIS A 192 15.53 -2.72 6.46
N ASN A 193 14.50 -3.26 7.10
CA ASN A 193 14.59 -4.25 8.18
C ASN A 193 14.20 -5.64 7.68
N MET A 194 15.15 -6.57 7.71
CA MET A 194 14.93 -7.96 7.27
C MET A 194 13.89 -8.71 8.10
N ASN A 195 13.72 -8.36 9.38
CA ASN A 195 12.75 -9.00 10.26
C ASN A 195 11.27 -8.70 9.92
N GLU A 196 11.03 -7.80 8.98
CA GLU A 196 9.66 -7.49 8.52
C GLU A 196 9.18 -8.42 7.40
N VAL A 197 10.07 -9.22 6.82
CA VAL A 197 9.78 -10.05 5.63
C VAL A 197 9.81 -11.55 5.97
N THR A 198 10.29 -11.91 7.14
CA THR A 198 10.26 -13.29 7.65
C THR A 198 9.04 -13.54 8.49
#